data_c0c0022191a7012ce1391cad4cbe5be1
#
_entry.id   c0c0022191a7012ce1391cad4cbe5be1
#
_cell.length_a   1.000
_cell.length_b   1.000
_cell.length_c   1.000
_cell.angle_alpha   90.00
_cell.angle_beta   90.00
_cell.angle_gamma   90.00
#
_symmetry.space_group_name_H-M   'P 1'
#
loop_
_entity.id
_entity.type
_entity.pdbx_description
1 polymer ?
#
loop_
_entity_poly.entity_id
_entity_poly.type
_entity_poly.pdbx_seq_one_letter_code
_entity_poly.pdbx_strand_id
1 'polypeptide(L)'
;MDGLNLALFLAATFAGGLTSGLSGFAMGLVVSGVWLHIIAPEQNALLIVLCGLVTQGSGIWRIRHAINWRTVWPFIVGGALGVPAGTALLTTVNPGTLRLSIGILLVIYSLYSLIRPAIKPVRGGIPADLGVGVVNGLIGGLTGLGGIAVTVWCQLRGGQKDAQRAIFQPVLFATFVMSALSFGVARAYTVETLKLYAIALPVLIAGIWSGFGLYGKLDDAAFRKVILLLLLVSGLALIVPIH
;
A
#
# COMPACT_ATOMS: atom_id res chain seq x y z
N MET A 1 1.77 26.56 -0.91
CA MET A 1 0.44 25.95 -0.65
C MET A 1 -0.36 26.93 0.20
N ASP A 2 -1.62 27.15 -0.16
CA ASP A 2 -2.53 27.95 0.64
C ASP A 2 -2.85 27.23 1.96
N GLY A 3 -3.28 27.97 2.99
CA GLY A 3 -3.54 27.40 4.33
C GLY A 3 -4.57 26.25 4.31
N LEU A 4 -5.61 26.34 3.45
CA LEU A 4 -6.60 25.29 3.27
C LEU A 4 -5.98 24.01 2.65
N ASN A 5 -5.18 24.16 1.61
CA ASN A 5 -4.51 23.01 0.96
C ASN A 5 -3.53 22.33 1.90
N LEU A 6 -2.82 23.09 2.74
CA LEU A 6 -1.96 22.53 3.78
C LEU A 6 -2.77 21.77 4.83
N ALA A 7 -3.89 22.30 5.28
CA ALA A 7 -4.77 21.63 6.25
C ALA A 7 -5.33 20.31 5.67
N LEU A 8 -5.79 20.31 4.41
CA LEU A 8 -6.27 19.11 3.71
C LEU A 8 -5.15 18.09 3.53
N PHE A 9 -3.94 18.54 3.17
CA PHE A 9 -2.77 17.69 3.04
C PHE A 9 -2.44 16.98 4.36
N LEU A 10 -2.41 17.71 5.47
CA LEU A 10 -2.12 17.15 6.78
C LEU A 10 -3.24 16.25 7.31
N ALA A 11 -4.52 16.62 7.08
CA ALA A 11 -5.66 15.79 7.44
C ALA A 11 -5.64 14.44 6.69
N ALA A 12 -5.34 14.46 5.38
CA ALA A 12 -5.15 13.25 4.60
C ALA A 12 -3.95 12.43 5.07
N THR A 13 -2.84 13.09 5.44
CA THR A 13 -1.65 12.43 6.01
C THR A 13 -2.00 11.70 7.30
N PHE A 14 -2.73 12.35 8.21
CA PHE A 14 -3.18 11.73 9.46
C PHE A 14 -4.08 10.52 9.19
N ALA A 15 -5.09 10.69 8.32
CA ALA A 15 -6.00 9.61 7.93
C ALA A 15 -5.24 8.44 7.28
N GLY A 16 -4.27 8.72 6.41
CA GLY A 16 -3.38 7.72 5.80
C GLY A 16 -2.52 6.99 6.83
N GLY A 17 -1.96 7.72 7.80
CA GLY A 17 -1.22 7.14 8.92
C GLY A 17 -2.10 6.24 9.78
N LEU A 18 -3.29 6.72 10.16
CA LEU A 18 -4.26 5.99 10.96
C LEU A 18 -4.71 4.70 10.27
N THR A 19 -5.08 4.78 9.00
CA THR A 19 -5.48 3.60 8.23
C THR A 19 -4.34 2.62 8.02
N SER A 20 -3.10 3.10 7.79
CA SER A 20 -1.94 2.23 7.69
C SER A 20 -1.57 1.58 9.02
N GLY A 21 -1.65 2.30 10.12
CA GLY A 21 -1.48 1.74 11.47
C GLY A 21 -2.50 0.64 11.77
N LEU A 22 -3.77 0.87 11.38
CA LEU A 22 -4.87 -0.05 11.57
C LEU A 22 -4.79 -1.27 10.65
N SER A 23 -4.65 -1.08 9.33
CA SER A 23 -4.70 -2.15 8.33
C SER A 23 -3.32 -2.70 7.94
N GLY A 24 -2.29 -1.90 8.04
CA GLY A 24 -0.92 -2.22 7.65
C GLY A 24 -0.56 -1.86 6.20
N PHE A 25 -1.47 -1.29 5.36
CA PHE A 25 -1.14 -1.06 3.95
C PHE A 25 -1.79 0.17 3.29
N ALA A 26 -2.93 0.64 3.73
CA ALA A 26 -3.81 1.50 2.94
C ALA A 26 -3.39 2.99 2.83
N MET A 27 -2.23 3.39 3.36
CA MET A 27 -1.81 4.79 3.38
C MET A 27 -1.88 5.47 2.01
N GLY A 28 -1.19 4.92 1.02
CA GLY A 28 -1.11 5.52 -0.32
C GLY A 28 -2.46 5.69 -0.99
N LEU A 29 -3.39 4.78 -0.75
CA LEU A 29 -4.74 4.83 -1.31
C LEU A 29 -5.57 5.97 -0.70
N VAL A 30 -5.47 6.15 0.62
CA VAL A 30 -6.21 7.20 1.33
C VAL A 30 -5.66 8.59 0.99
N VAL A 31 -4.35 8.77 1.03
CA VAL A 31 -3.74 10.08 0.77
C VAL A 31 -3.89 10.50 -0.69
N SER A 32 -3.81 9.57 -1.66
CA SER A 32 -3.90 9.90 -3.09
C SER A 32 -5.23 10.52 -3.46
N GLY A 33 -6.33 10.14 -2.79
CA GLY A 33 -7.64 10.72 -3.02
C GLY A 33 -7.72 12.23 -2.73
N VAL A 34 -6.81 12.74 -1.90
CA VAL A 34 -6.72 14.18 -1.57
C VAL A 34 -5.48 14.81 -2.18
N TRP A 35 -4.32 14.17 -2.02
CA TRP A 35 -3.04 14.76 -2.44
C TRP A 35 -2.97 15.03 -3.94
N LEU A 36 -3.55 14.17 -4.80
CA LEU A 36 -3.57 14.38 -6.25
C LEU A 36 -4.34 15.62 -6.72
N HIS A 37 -5.15 16.23 -5.85
CA HIS A 37 -5.82 17.50 -6.12
C HIS A 37 -4.99 18.72 -5.65
N ILE A 38 -3.92 18.49 -4.89
CA ILE A 38 -3.15 19.54 -4.21
C ILE A 38 -1.71 19.60 -4.73
N ILE A 39 -1.13 18.44 -5.05
CA ILE A 39 0.27 18.29 -5.47
C ILE A 39 0.37 17.48 -6.77
N ALA A 40 1.49 17.65 -7.46
CA ALA A 40 1.75 16.93 -8.72
C ALA A 40 1.81 15.40 -8.49
N PRO A 41 1.41 14.59 -9.50
CA PRO A 41 1.43 13.13 -9.40
C PRO A 41 2.80 12.55 -9.03
N GLU A 42 3.89 13.15 -9.52
CA GLU A 42 5.26 12.74 -9.20
C GLU A 42 5.59 12.97 -7.72
N GLN A 43 5.20 14.13 -7.18
CA GLN A 43 5.35 14.45 -5.76
C GLN A 43 4.52 13.51 -4.89
N ASN A 44 3.28 13.20 -5.31
CA ASN A 44 2.41 12.24 -4.63
C ASN A 44 3.07 10.86 -4.54
N ALA A 45 3.60 10.34 -5.65
CA ALA A 45 4.26 9.04 -5.68
C ALA A 45 5.50 9.00 -4.74
N LEU A 46 6.34 10.04 -4.79
CA LEU A 46 7.51 10.17 -3.92
C LEU A 46 7.13 10.22 -2.44
N LEU A 47 6.14 11.04 -2.08
CA LEU A 47 5.68 11.17 -0.70
C LEU A 47 5.06 9.87 -0.19
N ILE A 48 4.30 9.15 -1.03
CA ILE A 48 3.76 7.82 -0.67
C ILE A 48 4.89 6.85 -0.36
N VAL A 49 5.93 6.82 -1.17
CA VAL A 49 7.08 5.92 -0.95
C VAL A 49 7.82 6.28 0.34
N LEU A 50 8.14 7.55 0.56
CA LEU A 50 8.85 8.00 1.78
C LEU A 50 8.01 7.78 3.05
N CYS A 51 6.75 8.15 3.04
CA CYS A 51 5.83 7.91 4.14
C CYS A 51 5.57 6.40 4.32
N GLY A 52 5.55 5.65 3.22
CA GLY A 52 5.43 4.20 3.18
C GLY A 52 6.57 3.50 3.92
N LEU A 53 7.80 3.96 3.76
CA LEU A 53 8.95 3.44 4.51
C LEU A 53 8.76 3.59 6.02
N VAL A 54 8.25 4.74 6.47
CA VAL A 54 7.97 4.99 7.90
C VAL A 54 6.82 4.12 8.40
N THR A 55 5.71 4.04 7.65
CA THR A 55 4.55 3.24 8.04
C THR A 55 4.88 1.76 8.10
N GLN A 56 5.57 1.22 7.09
CA GLN A 56 5.93 -0.19 7.07
C GLN A 56 7.05 -0.51 8.06
N GLY A 57 8.04 0.36 8.20
CA GLY A 57 9.11 0.19 9.20
C GLY A 57 8.56 0.13 10.63
N SER A 58 7.66 1.04 10.99
CA SER A 58 7.00 1.03 12.31
C SER A 58 6.09 -0.19 12.50
N GLY A 59 5.40 -0.63 11.44
CA GLY A 59 4.60 -1.85 11.46
C GLY A 59 5.46 -3.10 11.67
N ILE A 60 6.55 -3.25 10.92
CA ILE A 60 7.51 -4.36 11.05
C ILE A 60 8.08 -4.41 12.47
N TRP A 61 8.48 -3.25 13.02
CA TRP A 61 8.98 -3.18 14.39
C TRP A 61 8.01 -3.81 15.38
N ARG A 62 6.70 -3.52 15.23
CA ARG A 62 5.67 -4.02 16.13
C ARG A 62 5.44 -5.54 16.03
N ILE A 63 5.54 -6.09 14.81
CA ILE A 63 5.24 -7.51 14.53
C ILE A 63 6.49 -8.36 14.27
N ARG A 64 7.69 -7.83 14.52
CA ARG A 64 8.97 -8.49 14.19
C ARG A 64 9.09 -9.92 14.67
N HIS A 65 8.46 -10.25 15.78
CA HIS A 65 8.48 -11.61 16.37
C HIS A 65 7.62 -12.62 15.59
N ALA A 66 6.64 -12.14 14.80
CA ALA A 66 5.77 -12.99 13.99
C ALA A 66 6.30 -13.21 12.57
N ILE A 67 7.37 -12.49 12.16
CA ILE A 67 7.89 -12.54 10.79
C ILE A 67 8.61 -13.86 10.54
N ASN A 68 8.12 -14.62 9.57
CA ASN A 68 8.80 -15.80 9.05
C ASN A 68 9.42 -15.48 7.68
N TRP A 69 10.72 -15.22 7.65
CA TRP A 69 11.45 -14.86 6.45
C TRP A 69 11.39 -15.90 5.34
N ARG A 70 11.21 -17.20 5.69
CA ARG A 70 11.01 -18.28 4.70
C ARG A 70 9.71 -18.13 3.91
N THR A 71 8.72 -17.48 4.49
CA THR A 71 7.45 -17.20 3.81
C THR A 71 7.49 -15.88 3.04
N VAL A 72 8.31 -14.93 3.48
CA VAL A 72 8.37 -13.55 2.91
C VAL A 72 9.27 -13.47 1.68
N TRP A 73 10.41 -14.19 1.66
CA TRP A 73 11.43 -14.05 0.62
C TRP A 73 10.93 -14.27 -0.83
N PRO A 74 9.99 -15.21 -1.13
CA PRO A 74 9.55 -15.41 -2.51
C PRO A 74 8.87 -14.15 -3.07
N PHE A 75 8.06 -13.48 -2.23
CA PHE A 75 7.40 -12.23 -2.62
C PHE A 75 8.41 -11.10 -2.86
N ILE A 76 9.46 -11.00 -2.03
CA ILE A 76 10.50 -9.98 -2.20
C ILE A 76 11.28 -10.21 -3.49
N VAL A 77 11.67 -11.47 -3.77
CA VAL A 77 12.38 -11.83 -5.02
C VAL A 77 11.51 -11.56 -6.24
N GLY A 78 10.23 -11.95 -6.19
CA GLY A 78 9.27 -11.62 -7.24
C GLY A 78 9.12 -10.10 -7.42
N GLY A 79 9.02 -9.36 -6.32
CA GLY A 79 8.95 -7.89 -6.32
C GLY A 79 10.18 -7.23 -6.94
N ALA A 80 11.38 -7.77 -6.66
CA ALA A 80 12.63 -7.27 -7.23
C ALA A 80 12.69 -7.41 -8.76
N LEU A 81 12.01 -8.40 -9.33
CA LEU A 81 11.83 -8.54 -10.77
C LEU A 81 10.69 -7.65 -11.29
N GLY A 82 9.61 -7.55 -10.53
CA GLY A 82 8.42 -6.81 -10.92
C GLY A 82 8.59 -5.29 -10.91
N VAL A 83 9.27 -4.71 -9.90
CA VAL A 83 9.43 -3.25 -9.76
C VAL A 83 10.16 -2.63 -10.95
N PRO A 84 11.34 -3.12 -11.37
CA PRO A 84 12.03 -2.58 -12.54
C PRO A 84 11.22 -2.75 -13.83
N ALA A 85 10.56 -3.90 -14.01
CA ALA A 85 9.71 -4.15 -15.16
C ALA A 85 8.49 -3.21 -15.17
N GLY A 86 7.86 -2.97 -14.02
CA GLY A 86 6.77 -2.01 -13.88
C GLY A 86 7.22 -0.58 -14.19
N THR A 87 8.37 -0.18 -13.70
CA THR A 87 8.94 1.15 -13.96
C THR A 87 9.29 1.34 -15.43
N ALA A 88 9.84 0.31 -16.08
CA ALA A 88 10.15 0.34 -17.52
C ALA A 88 8.88 0.43 -18.40
N LEU A 89 7.79 -0.21 -17.96
CA LEU A 89 6.49 -0.17 -18.66
C LEU A 89 5.73 1.14 -18.50
N LEU A 90 6.13 2.02 -17.56
CA LEU A 90 5.50 3.34 -17.35
C LEU A 90 5.40 4.17 -18.63
N THR A 91 6.36 4.02 -19.55
CA THR A 91 6.41 4.76 -20.81
C THR A 91 5.52 4.15 -21.92
N THR A 92 5.08 2.89 -21.75
CA THR A 92 4.37 2.14 -22.79
C THR A 92 2.91 1.84 -22.46
N VAL A 93 2.58 1.70 -21.18
CA VAL A 93 1.23 1.35 -20.72
C VAL A 93 0.46 2.59 -20.32
N ASN A 94 -0.77 2.71 -20.81
CA ASN A 94 -1.67 3.80 -20.39
C ASN A 94 -1.99 3.65 -18.88
N PRO A 95 -1.56 4.60 -18.03
CA PRO A 95 -1.79 4.53 -16.59
C PRO A 95 -3.28 4.46 -16.22
N GLY A 96 -4.16 5.09 -17.02
CA GLY A 96 -5.60 5.07 -16.81
C GLY A 96 -6.20 3.67 -16.95
N THR A 97 -5.82 2.95 -18.02
CA THR A 97 -6.30 1.57 -18.24
C THR A 97 -5.84 0.63 -17.13
N LEU A 98 -4.60 0.78 -16.66
CA LEU A 98 -4.09 -0.03 -15.57
C LEU A 98 -4.85 0.25 -14.26
N ARG A 99 -5.04 1.54 -13.91
CA ARG A 99 -5.80 1.94 -12.72
C ARG A 99 -7.23 1.39 -12.76
N LEU A 100 -7.89 1.52 -13.91
CA LEU A 100 -9.25 1.01 -14.11
C LEU A 100 -9.32 -0.51 -13.92
N SER A 101 -8.39 -1.26 -14.52
CA SER A 101 -8.35 -2.72 -14.42
C SER A 101 -8.14 -3.18 -12.98
N ILE A 102 -7.19 -2.57 -12.26
CA ILE A 102 -6.94 -2.85 -10.85
C ILE A 102 -8.16 -2.45 -10.00
N GLY A 103 -8.74 -1.29 -10.25
CA GLY A 103 -9.93 -0.81 -9.54
C GLY A 103 -11.10 -1.78 -9.66
N ILE A 104 -11.42 -2.23 -10.88
CA ILE A 104 -12.48 -3.22 -11.14
C ILE A 104 -12.20 -4.53 -10.39
N LEU A 105 -10.99 -5.05 -10.46
CA LEU A 105 -10.61 -6.28 -9.78
C LEU A 105 -10.78 -6.15 -8.25
N LEU A 106 -10.35 -5.04 -7.66
CA LEU A 106 -10.50 -4.79 -6.22
C LEU A 106 -11.96 -4.69 -5.80
N VAL A 107 -12.80 -4.01 -6.57
CA VAL A 107 -14.24 -3.88 -6.29
C VAL A 107 -14.91 -5.25 -6.34
N ILE A 108 -14.70 -6.01 -7.43
CA ILE A 108 -15.29 -7.35 -7.58
C ILE A 108 -14.83 -8.27 -6.45
N TYR A 109 -13.51 -8.31 -6.17
CA TYR A 109 -12.97 -9.14 -5.11
C TYR A 109 -13.53 -8.77 -3.74
N SER A 110 -13.57 -7.47 -3.41
CA SER A 110 -14.03 -7.00 -2.10
C SER A 110 -15.52 -7.27 -1.89
N LEU A 111 -16.36 -6.99 -2.89
CA LEU A 111 -17.80 -7.27 -2.84
C LEU A 111 -18.07 -8.78 -2.69
N TYR A 112 -17.41 -9.60 -3.51
CA TYR A 112 -17.54 -11.06 -3.42
C TYR A 112 -17.13 -11.57 -2.04
N SER A 113 -16.00 -11.08 -1.50
CA SER A 113 -15.48 -11.52 -0.19
C SER A 113 -16.28 -11.02 1.00
N LEU A 114 -16.96 -9.86 0.87
CA LEU A 114 -17.89 -9.35 1.88
C LEU A 114 -19.19 -10.15 1.94
N ILE A 115 -19.71 -10.56 0.77
CA ILE A 115 -20.95 -11.34 0.66
C ILE A 115 -20.73 -12.80 1.06
N ARG A 116 -19.57 -13.37 0.69
CA ARG A 116 -19.21 -14.77 0.99
C ARG A 116 -17.98 -14.85 1.89
N PRO A 117 -18.11 -14.70 3.21
CA PRO A 117 -16.98 -14.69 4.14
C PRO A 117 -16.20 -16.01 4.23
N ALA A 118 -16.77 -17.12 3.78
CA ALA A 118 -16.18 -18.46 3.85
C ALA A 118 -15.52 -18.91 2.52
N ILE A 119 -14.62 -18.09 1.96
CA ILE A 119 -13.75 -18.57 0.88
C ILE A 119 -12.82 -19.62 1.48
N LYS A 120 -12.81 -20.83 0.89
CA LYS A 120 -11.83 -21.85 1.28
C LYS A 120 -10.41 -21.28 1.10
N PRO A 121 -9.54 -21.40 2.12
CA PRO A 121 -8.19 -20.86 2.02
C PRO A 121 -7.47 -21.40 0.77
N VAL A 122 -6.95 -20.51 -0.06
CA VAL A 122 -6.18 -20.89 -1.22
C VAL A 122 -4.80 -21.37 -0.76
N ARG A 123 -4.44 -22.59 -1.16
CA ARG A 123 -3.11 -23.13 -0.90
C ARG A 123 -2.24 -22.82 -2.13
N GLY A 124 -1.24 -21.98 -1.96
CA GLY A 124 -0.21 -21.71 -2.96
C GLY A 124 1.17 -22.06 -2.39
N GLY A 125 2.04 -22.57 -3.23
CA GLY A 125 3.44 -22.83 -2.90
C GLY A 125 4.34 -21.64 -3.27
N ILE A 126 5.65 -21.85 -3.16
CA ILE A 126 6.68 -20.85 -3.53
C ILE A 126 6.47 -20.25 -4.92
N PRO A 127 6.10 -21.02 -5.98
CA PRO A 127 5.88 -20.43 -7.31
C PRO A 127 4.73 -19.41 -7.34
N ALA A 128 3.64 -19.67 -6.61
CA ALA A 128 2.52 -18.76 -6.53
C ALA A 128 2.90 -17.47 -5.76
N ASP A 129 3.66 -17.60 -4.68
CA ASP A 129 4.14 -16.47 -3.88
C ASP A 129 5.10 -15.58 -4.68
N LEU A 130 5.96 -16.20 -5.49
CA LEU A 130 6.87 -15.51 -6.41
C LEU A 130 6.08 -14.76 -7.49
N GLY A 131 5.09 -15.42 -8.10
CA GLY A 131 4.19 -14.79 -9.08
C GLY A 131 3.42 -13.61 -8.51
N VAL A 132 2.86 -13.74 -7.30
CA VAL A 132 2.20 -12.63 -6.59
C VAL A 132 3.20 -11.50 -6.30
N GLY A 133 4.43 -11.83 -5.92
CA GLY A 133 5.52 -10.87 -5.74
C GLY A 133 5.81 -10.07 -7.02
N VAL A 134 5.91 -10.74 -8.18
CA VAL A 134 6.09 -10.09 -9.48
C VAL A 134 4.94 -9.15 -9.79
N VAL A 135 3.69 -9.60 -9.65
CA VAL A 135 2.49 -8.76 -9.89
C VAL A 135 2.47 -7.57 -8.95
N ASN A 136 2.79 -7.80 -7.66
CA ASN A 136 2.87 -6.72 -6.66
C ASN A 136 3.94 -5.68 -7.01
N GLY A 137 5.11 -6.15 -7.47
CA GLY A 137 6.20 -5.30 -7.93
C GLY A 137 5.85 -4.51 -9.19
N LEU A 138 5.21 -5.15 -10.18
CA LEU A 138 4.71 -4.49 -11.39
C LEU A 138 3.73 -3.37 -11.05
N ILE A 139 2.72 -3.64 -10.21
CA ILE A 139 1.76 -2.63 -9.77
C ILE A 139 2.47 -1.51 -9.00
N GLY A 140 3.37 -1.85 -8.08
CA GLY A 140 4.15 -0.89 -7.30
C GLY A 140 5.03 0.00 -8.15
N GLY A 141 5.74 -0.56 -9.13
CA GLY A 141 6.58 0.17 -10.08
C GLY A 141 5.77 1.06 -11.04
N LEU A 142 4.59 0.63 -11.46
CA LEU A 142 3.71 1.38 -12.37
C LEU A 142 2.91 2.49 -11.68
N THR A 143 2.50 2.32 -10.43
CA THR A 143 1.53 3.23 -9.79
C THR A 143 2.00 3.81 -8.46
N GLY A 144 3.11 3.34 -7.92
CA GLY A 144 3.50 3.62 -6.53
C GLY A 144 2.62 2.92 -5.47
N LEU A 145 1.54 2.25 -5.90
CA LEU A 145 0.58 1.56 -5.01
C LEU A 145 0.96 0.10 -4.78
N GLY A 146 2.21 -0.14 -4.39
CA GLY A 146 2.66 -1.48 -3.98
C GLY A 146 1.83 -2.03 -2.82
N GLY A 147 1.68 -3.35 -2.76
CA GLY A 147 1.04 -4.02 -1.64
C GLY A 147 -0.36 -4.57 -1.91
N ILE A 148 -1.05 -4.12 -2.95
CA ILE A 148 -2.40 -4.58 -3.28
C ILE A 148 -2.43 -6.10 -3.51
N ALA A 149 -1.57 -6.60 -4.41
CA ALA A 149 -1.58 -8.02 -4.79
C ALA A 149 -1.24 -8.93 -3.61
N VAL A 150 -0.22 -8.60 -2.83
CA VAL A 150 0.16 -9.41 -1.66
C VAL A 150 -0.89 -9.35 -0.55
N THR A 151 -1.55 -8.20 -0.34
CA THR A 151 -2.63 -8.08 0.64
C THR A 151 -3.83 -8.94 0.25
N VAL A 152 -4.28 -8.86 -1.01
CA VAL A 152 -5.35 -9.73 -1.53
C VAL A 152 -4.97 -11.20 -1.38
N TRP A 153 -3.72 -11.57 -1.72
CA TRP A 153 -3.24 -12.94 -1.57
C TRP A 153 -3.27 -13.44 -0.13
N CYS A 154 -2.82 -12.61 0.83
CA CYS A 154 -2.91 -12.95 2.24
C CYS A 154 -4.36 -13.12 2.72
N GLN A 155 -5.28 -12.29 2.23
CA GLN A 155 -6.71 -12.44 2.52
C GLN A 155 -7.29 -13.74 1.96
N LEU A 156 -6.90 -14.15 0.74
CA LEU A 156 -7.30 -15.40 0.12
C LEU A 156 -6.75 -16.64 0.86
N ARG A 157 -5.54 -16.53 1.41
CA ARG A 157 -4.94 -17.57 2.26
C ARG A 157 -5.62 -17.68 3.62
N GLY A 158 -6.25 -16.61 4.09
CA GLY A 158 -6.84 -16.53 5.42
C GLY A 158 -5.78 -16.52 6.52
N GLY A 159 -6.18 -16.88 7.74
CA GLY A 159 -5.30 -16.90 8.91
C GLY A 159 -5.45 -15.67 9.80
N GLN A 160 -4.74 -15.68 10.91
CA GLN A 160 -4.77 -14.60 11.91
C GLN A 160 -4.21 -13.29 11.35
N LYS A 161 -4.73 -12.17 11.83
CA LYS A 161 -4.33 -10.82 11.39
C LYS A 161 -2.84 -10.56 11.50
N ASP A 162 -2.18 -11.03 12.57
CA ASP A 162 -0.74 -10.84 12.77
C ASP A 162 0.09 -11.65 11.77
N ALA A 163 -0.34 -12.89 11.44
CA ALA A 163 0.32 -13.71 10.43
C ALA A 163 0.22 -13.10 9.04
N GLN A 164 -0.92 -12.50 8.69
CA GLN A 164 -1.08 -11.80 7.41
C GLN A 164 -0.19 -10.55 7.34
N ARG A 165 -0.17 -9.73 8.40
CA ARG A 165 0.70 -8.56 8.50
C ARG A 165 2.18 -8.92 8.44
N ALA A 166 2.56 -10.04 9.06
CA ALA A 166 3.94 -10.55 9.05
C ALA A 166 4.43 -10.95 7.65
N ILE A 167 3.53 -11.15 6.69
CA ILE A 167 3.86 -11.37 5.28
C ILE A 167 3.86 -10.06 4.51
N PHE A 168 2.73 -9.35 4.47
CA PHE A 168 2.62 -8.23 3.54
C PHE A 168 3.42 -6.99 3.96
N GLN A 169 3.62 -6.70 5.25
CA GLN A 169 4.37 -5.51 5.66
C GLN A 169 5.86 -5.54 5.27
N PRO A 170 6.62 -6.64 5.48
CA PRO A 170 7.99 -6.72 4.98
C PRO A 170 8.08 -6.65 3.44
N VAL A 171 7.11 -7.24 2.73
CA VAL A 171 7.05 -7.17 1.26
C VAL A 171 6.82 -5.74 0.79
N LEU A 172 5.88 -5.01 1.42
CA LEU A 172 5.64 -3.60 1.11
C LEU A 172 6.86 -2.74 1.41
N PHE A 173 7.49 -2.95 2.56
CA PHE A 173 8.71 -2.23 2.91
C PHE A 173 9.80 -2.42 1.86
N ALA A 174 10.06 -3.67 1.45
CA ALA A 174 11.03 -3.97 0.41
C ALA A 174 10.65 -3.30 -0.92
N THR A 175 9.37 -3.32 -1.30
CA THR A 175 8.87 -2.63 -2.50
C THR A 175 9.12 -1.13 -2.42
N PHE A 176 8.84 -0.47 -1.28
CA PHE A 176 9.11 0.95 -1.10
C PHE A 176 10.60 1.28 -1.09
N VAL A 177 11.46 0.42 -0.52
CA VAL A 177 12.92 0.59 -0.61
C VAL A 177 13.37 0.56 -2.08
N MET A 178 12.93 -0.43 -2.85
CA MET A 178 13.26 -0.55 -4.26
C MET A 178 12.77 0.67 -5.07
N SER A 179 11.54 1.13 -4.81
CA SER A 179 10.97 2.31 -5.46
C SER A 179 11.73 3.59 -5.07
N ALA A 180 12.09 3.75 -3.79
CA ALA A 180 12.88 4.89 -3.32
C ALA A 180 14.26 4.95 -3.99
N LEU A 181 14.93 3.81 -4.13
CA LEU A 181 16.21 3.71 -4.85
C LEU A 181 16.04 4.07 -6.33
N SER A 182 14.99 3.56 -6.99
CA SER A 182 14.69 3.86 -8.40
C SER A 182 14.44 5.35 -8.61
N PHE A 183 13.68 6.00 -7.73
CA PHE A 183 13.45 7.45 -7.77
C PHE A 183 14.71 8.26 -7.47
N GLY A 184 15.61 7.74 -6.60
CA GLY A 184 16.92 8.35 -6.33
C GLY A 184 17.81 8.36 -7.57
N VAL A 185 17.87 7.24 -8.29
CA VAL A 185 18.60 7.13 -9.57
C VAL A 185 18.02 8.08 -10.62
N ALA A 186 16.70 8.21 -10.68
CA ALA A 186 16.00 9.12 -11.59
C ALA A 186 16.10 10.61 -11.18
N ARG A 187 16.79 10.95 -10.08
CA ARG A 187 16.91 12.31 -9.52
C ARG A 187 15.56 13.01 -9.30
N ALA A 188 14.55 12.24 -8.97
CA ALA A 188 13.18 12.74 -8.81
C ALA A 188 12.94 13.48 -7.48
N TYR A 189 13.87 13.44 -6.53
CA TYR A 189 13.77 14.14 -5.24
C TYR A 189 13.99 15.63 -5.40
N THR A 190 12.97 16.43 -5.07
CA THR A 190 13.03 17.88 -5.03
C THR A 190 13.08 18.39 -3.59
N VAL A 191 13.67 19.58 -3.38
CA VAL A 191 13.68 20.23 -2.06
C VAL A 191 12.25 20.47 -1.55
N GLU A 192 11.34 20.80 -2.46
CA GLU A 192 9.92 21.03 -2.12
C GLU A 192 9.26 19.75 -1.61
N THR A 193 9.46 18.61 -2.27
CA THR A 193 8.95 17.32 -1.83
C THR A 193 9.51 16.92 -0.47
N LEU A 194 10.79 17.17 -0.20
CA LEU A 194 11.40 16.90 1.09
C LEU A 194 10.86 17.80 2.21
N LYS A 195 10.56 19.07 1.91
CA LYS A 195 9.88 19.97 2.87
C LYS A 195 8.48 19.46 3.20
N LEU A 196 7.69 19.07 2.21
CA LEU A 196 6.36 18.50 2.42
C LEU A 196 6.43 17.21 3.25
N TYR A 197 7.41 16.35 2.97
CA TYR A 197 7.66 15.14 3.76
C TYR A 197 7.99 15.46 5.22
N ALA A 198 8.86 16.44 5.47
CA ALA A 198 9.25 16.84 6.83
C ALA A 198 8.05 17.37 7.63
N ILE A 199 7.16 18.14 6.99
CA ILE A 199 5.93 18.64 7.61
C ILE A 199 4.91 17.51 7.83
N ALA A 200 4.81 16.57 6.89
CA ALA A 200 3.91 15.42 6.97
C ALA A 200 4.31 14.43 8.08
N LEU A 201 5.61 14.25 8.32
CA LEU A 201 6.15 13.19 9.16
C LEU A 201 5.59 13.15 10.60
N PRO A 202 5.54 14.24 11.37
CA PRO A 202 4.97 14.21 12.72
C PRO A 202 3.49 13.84 12.73
N VAL A 203 2.72 14.35 11.76
CA VAL A 203 1.29 14.06 11.61
C VAL A 203 1.05 12.61 11.20
N LEU A 204 1.88 12.09 10.30
CA LEU A 204 1.89 10.69 9.91
C LEU A 204 2.14 9.76 11.10
N ILE A 205 3.16 10.07 11.91
CA ILE A 205 3.49 9.30 13.11
C ILE A 205 2.33 9.30 14.09
N ALA A 206 1.73 10.45 14.37
CA ALA A 206 0.55 10.54 15.23
C ALA A 206 -0.61 9.68 14.71
N GLY A 207 -0.87 9.68 13.39
CA GLY A 207 -1.86 8.82 12.77
C GLY A 207 -1.54 7.33 12.93
N ILE A 208 -0.28 6.91 12.68
CA ILE A 208 0.17 5.53 12.82
C ILE A 208 -0.06 5.01 14.25
N TRP A 209 0.34 5.78 15.25
CA TRP A 209 0.16 5.40 16.66
C TRP A 209 -1.31 5.27 17.04
N SER A 210 -2.14 6.20 16.59
CA SER A 210 -3.60 6.12 16.75
C SER A 210 -4.17 4.85 16.09
N GLY A 211 -3.72 4.52 14.87
CA GLY A 211 -4.11 3.31 14.17
C GLY A 211 -3.67 2.02 14.87
N PHE A 212 -2.47 2.00 15.45
CA PHE A 212 -2.01 0.87 16.26
C PHE A 212 -2.86 0.65 17.52
N GLY A 213 -3.32 1.73 18.17
CA GLY A 213 -4.25 1.64 19.29
C GLY A 213 -5.58 1.00 18.92
N LEU A 214 -6.10 1.33 17.74
CA LEU A 214 -7.32 0.72 17.21
C LEU A 214 -7.11 -0.74 16.79
N TYR A 215 -5.98 -1.05 16.13
CA TYR A 215 -5.64 -2.41 15.73
C TYR A 215 -5.69 -3.41 16.90
N GLY A 216 -5.20 -3.01 18.07
CA GLY A 216 -5.23 -3.84 19.28
C GLY A 216 -6.63 -4.22 19.75
N LYS A 217 -7.67 -3.47 19.34
CA LYS A 217 -9.08 -3.70 19.70
C LYS A 217 -9.84 -4.54 18.67
N LEU A 218 -9.24 -4.84 17.51
CA LEU A 218 -9.88 -5.63 16.46
C LEU A 218 -9.62 -7.12 16.66
N ASP A 219 -10.65 -7.92 16.46
CA ASP A 219 -10.51 -9.36 16.22
C ASP A 219 -10.20 -9.64 14.73
N ASP A 220 -9.93 -10.90 14.39
CA ASP A 220 -9.57 -11.29 13.02
C ASP A 220 -10.71 -11.04 12.02
N ALA A 221 -11.96 -11.15 12.45
CA ALA A 221 -13.12 -10.92 11.59
C ALA A 221 -13.31 -9.43 11.29
N ALA A 222 -13.21 -8.57 12.31
CA ALA A 222 -13.26 -7.12 12.15
C ALA A 222 -12.07 -6.61 11.31
N PHE A 223 -10.86 -7.12 11.56
CA PHE A 223 -9.68 -6.80 10.76
C PHE A 223 -9.89 -7.13 9.27
N ARG A 224 -10.38 -8.34 8.96
CA ARG A 224 -10.73 -8.73 7.59
C ARG A 224 -11.74 -7.77 6.96
N LYS A 225 -12.80 -7.42 7.69
CA LYS A 225 -13.83 -6.47 7.23
C LYS A 225 -13.23 -5.10 6.90
N VAL A 226 -12.36 -4.58 7.78
CA VAL A 226 -11.67 -3.30 7.56
C VAL A 226 -10.83 -3.35 6.29
N ILE A 227 -10.02 -4.41 6.10
CA ILE A 227 -9.22 -4.56 4.87
C ILE A 227 -10.11 -4.59 3.63
N LEU A 228 -11.18 -5.38 3.63
CA LEU A 228 -12.07 -5.50 2.47
C LEU A 228 -12.78 -4.18 2.14
N LEU A 229 -13.21 -3.42 3.16
CA LEU A 229 -13.80 -2.09 2.95
C LEU A 229 -12.76 -1.10 2.41
N LEU A 230 -11.54 -1.12 2.91
CA LEU A 230 -10.46 -0.28 2.39
C LEU A 230 -10.11 -0.63 0.94
N LEU A 231 -10.05 -1.93 0.60
CA LEU A 231 -9.84 -2.37 -0.78
C LEU A 231 -11.00 -1.97 -1.69
N LEU A 232 -12.24 -2.04 -1.20
CA LEU A 232 -13.43 -1.61 -1.95
C LEU A 232 -13.39 -0.11 -2.24
N VAL A 233 -13.20 0.71 -1.22
CA VAL A 233 -13.10 2.17 -1.37
C VAL A 233 -11.94 2.54 -2.29
N SER A 234 -10.79 1.86 -2.15
CA SER A 234 -9.63 2.06 -3.00
C SER A 234 -9.91 1.68 -4.46
N GLY A 235 -10.59 0.56 -4.67
CA GLY A 235 -11.01 0.13 -6.00
C GLY A 235 -11.94 1.15 -6.67
N LEU A 236 -12.92 1.67 -5.93
CA LEU A 236 -13.82 2.72 -6.42
C LEU A 236 -13.06 4.00 -6.74
N ALA A 237 -12.13 4.43 -5.88
CA ALA A 237 -11.30 5.61 -6.13
C ALA A 237 -10.38 5.47 -7.35
N LEU A 238 -9.92 4.26 -7.68
CA LEU A 238 -9.14 3.99 -8.89
C LEU A 238 -9.97 4.00 -10.17
N ILE A 239 -11.28 3.68 -10.09
CA ILE A 239 -12.20 3.68 -11.23
C ILE A 239 -12.63 5.10 -11.58
N VAL A 240 -12.83 5.97 -10.58
CA VAL A 240 -13.23 7.36 -10.82
C VAL A 240 -12.07 8.13 -11.45
N PRO A 241 -12.23 8.67 -12.68
CA PRO A 241 -11.19 9.48 -13.30
C PRO A 241 -10.97 10.75 -12.47
N ILE A 242 -9.73 10.98 -12.08
CA ILE A 242 -9.31 12.27 -11.50
C ILE A 242 -9.03 13.18 -12.70
N HIS A 243 -9.90 14.13 -12.94
CA HIS A 243 -9.74 15.18 -13.95
C HIS A 243 -8.86 16.29 -13.42
#